data_13820c58018f9ee671297369085b672b
#
_entry.id   13820c58018f9ee671297369085b672b
#
_cell.length_a   1.000
_cell.length_b   1.000
_cell.length_c   1.000
_cell.angle_alpha   90.00
_cell.angle_beta   90.00
_cell.angle_gamma   90.00
#
_symmetry.space_group_name_H-M   'P 1'
#
loop_
_entity.id
_entity.type
_entity.pdbx_description
1 polymer ?
#
loop_
_entity_poly.entity_id
_entity_poly.type
_entity_poly.pdbx_seq_one_letter_code
_entity_poly.pdbx_strand_id
1 'polypeptide(L)'
;MLEKSSIQNLDNSDYRLKIFEEYKTLEKVNWKRVGYQYEEPEAFKEFNNLEIKNENQDGVVIKNISESLEELEKLKNDNDYGLGDFFKKQNFAFYNEGKYLKIGERKKIDKPIYLNYHTNKENNFLVDYNVIEVADFAKV
;
A
#
# COMPACT_ATOMS: atom_id res chain seq x y z
N MET A 1 10.49 16.80 -1.67
CA MET A 1 9.68 16.79 -0.44
C MET A 1 8.27 16.33 -0.78
N LEU A 2 7.70 15.45 0.01
CA LEU A 2 6.31 15.03 -0.16
C LEU A 2 5.39 16.15 0.33
N GLU A 3 4.52 16.64 -0.53
CA GLU A 3 3.70 17.82 -0.27
C GLU A 3 2.20 17.51 -0.41
N LYS A 4 1.39 18.34 0.21
CA LYS A 4 -0.07 18.27 0.11
C LYS A 4 -0.55 18.31 -1.34
N SER A 5 0.06 19.13 -2.17
CA SER A 5 -0.23 19.24 -3.61
C SER A 5 -0.03 17.93 -4.37
N SER A 6 0.87 17.06 -3.91
CA SER A 6 1.16 15.77 -4.52
C SER A 6 0.00 14.78 -4.43
N ILE A 7 -0.88 14.94 -3.46
CA ILE A 7 -1.98 14.00 -3.18
C ILE A 7 -3.37 14.56 -3.47
N GLN A 8 -3.50 15.86 -3.77
CA GLN A 8 -4.80 16.51 -4.00
C GLN A 8 -5.57 15.96 -5.19
N ASN A 9 -4.86 15.47 -6.20
CA ASN A 9 -5.46 14.94 -7.43
C ASN A 9 -5.48 13.41 -7.50
N LEU A 10 -5.07 12.74 -6.42
CA LEU A 10 -5.10 11.28 -6.35
C LEU A 10 -6.48 10.78 -5.92
N ASP A 11 -6.76 9.53 -6.25
CA ASP A 11 -7.92 8.82 -5.72
C ASP A 11 -7.95 8.88 -4.21
N ASN A 12 -9.15 9.07 -3.65
CA ASN A 12 -9.36 9.17 -2.20
C ASN A 12 -8.61 10.34 -1.53
N SER A 13 -8.48 11.45 -2.25
CA SER A 13 -7.71 12.63 -1.80
C SER A 13 -8.09 13.11 -0.41
N ASP A 14 -9.38 13.18 -0.06
CA ASP A 14 -9.83 13.63 1.27
C ASP A 14 -9.30 12.75 2.40
N TYR A 15 -9.34 11.43 2.21
CA TYR A 15 -8.78 10.47 3.15
C TYR A 15 -7.27 10.62 3.27
N ARG A 16 -6.57 10.70 2.14
CA ARG A 16 -5.11 10.88 2.09
C ARG A 16 -4.67 12.20 2.74
N LEU A 17 -5.41 13.28 2.52
CA LEU A 17 -5.15 14.59 3.12
C LEU A 17 -5.26 14.55 4.64
N LYS A 18 -6.28 13.87 5.17
CA LYS A 18 -6.41 13.68 6.62
C LYS A 18 -5.20 12.96 7.21
N ILE A 19 -4.79 11.85 6.59
CA ILE A 19 -3.62 11.09 7.05
C ILE A 19 -2.32 11.90 6.90
N PHE A 20 -2.20 12.69 5.85
CA PHE A 20 -1.05 13.57 5.64
C PHE A 20 -0.89 14.62 6.75
N GLU A 21 -1.98 15.25 7.18
CA GLU A 21 -1.92 16.21 8.30
C GLU A 21 -1.46 15.50 9.60
N GLU A 22 -1.91 14.27 9.85
CA GLU A 22 -1.41 13.49 10.98
C GLU A 22 0.07 13.09 10.81
N TYR A 23 0.48 12.67 9.61
CA TYR A 23 1.87 12.34 9.29
C TYR A 23 2.83 13.49 9.57
N LYS A 24 2.45 14.72 9.23
CA LYS A 24 3.28 15.91 9.45
C LYS A 24 3.56 16.21 10.92
N THR A 25 2.73 15.75 11.83
CA THR A 25 2.93 15.96 13.27
C THR A 25 3.89 14.96 13.91
N LEU A 26 4.23 13.87 13.18
CA LEU A 26 5.08 12.82 13.71
C LEU A 26 6.56 13.16 13.59
N GLU A 27 7.33 12.72 14.58
CA GLU A 27 8.78 12.81 14.52
C GLU A 27 9.35 11.90 13.44
N LYS A 28 10.32 12.40 12.68
CA LYS A 28 11.05 11.62 11.68
C LYS A 28 11.84 10.50 12.37
N VAL A 29 11.78 9.34 11.79
CA VAL A 29 12.46 8.15 12.34
C VAL A 29 13.97 8.32 12.24
N ASN A 30 14.66 8.12 13.36
CA ASN A 30 16.09 8.14 13.45
C ASN A 30 16.58 6.99 14.34
N TRP A 31 17.05 5.92 13.73
CA TRP A 31 17.57 4.76 14.44
C TRP A 31 19.10 4.86 14.62
N LYS A 32 19.53 5.68 15.55
CA LYS A 32 20.96 5.97 15.83
C LYS A 32 21.82 4.73 15.99
N ARG A 33 21.30 3.64 16.59
CA ARG A 33 22.05 2.39 16.86
C ARG A 33 22.41 1.61 15.58
N VAL A 34 21.63 1.76 14.51
CA VAL A 34 21.88 1.08 13.22
C VAL A 34 22.36 2.05 12.14
N GLY A 35 22.64 3.32 12.51
CA GLY A 35 23.09 4.33 11.56
C GLY A 35 22.04 4.73 10.51
N TYR A 36 20.75 4.40 10.75
CA TYR A 36 19.68 4.74 9.83
C TYR A 36 19.24 6.19 10.05
N GLN A 37 19.23 6.95 8.99
CA GLN A 37 18.62 8.27 8.91
C GLN A 37 17.57 8.25 7.81
N TYR A 38 16.37 8.67 8.13
CA TYR A 38 15.30 8.77 7.14
C TYR A 38 15.59 9.89 6.14
N GLU A 39 15.60 9.54 4.87
CA GLU A 39 15.65 10.47 3.75
C GLU A 39 14.27 10.55 3.09
N GLU A 40 13.68 11.75 3.09
CA GLU A 40 12.39 11.99 2.49
C GLU A 40 12.55 12.02 0.96
N PRO A 41 11.66 11.34 0.21
CA PRO A 41 11.66 11.43 -1.25
C PRO A 41 11.56 12.88 -1.74
N GLU A 42 12.26 13.22 -2.82
CA GLU A 42 12.29 14.57 -3.35
C GLU A 42 10.93 15.02 -3.89
N ALA A 43 10.21 14.11 -4.56
CA ALA A 43 8.90 14.36 -5.13
C ALA A 43 8.07 13.09 -5.21
N PHE A 44 6.74 13.25 -5.22
CA PHE A 44 5.80 12.19 -5.54
C PHE A 44 5.82 11.94 -7.06
N LYS A 45 5.74 10.67 -7.44
CA LYS A 45 5.57 10.23 -8.83
C LYS A 45 4.50 9.16 -8.89
N GLU A 46 3.71 9.16 -9.94
CA GLU A 46 2.82 8.05 -10.25
C GLU A 46 3.64 6.81 -10.61
N PHE A 47 3.13 5.65 -10.25
CA PHE A 47 3.68 4.36 -10.62
C PHE A 47 2.64 3.59 -11.44
N ASN A 48 3.01 3.12 -12.62
CA ASN A 48 2.11 2.48 -13.58
C ASN A 48 2.74 1.28 -14.31
N ASN A 49 3.66 0.61 -13.65
CA ASN A 49 4.38 -0.52 -14.24
C ASN A 49 4.30 -1.78 -13.35
N LEU A 50 3.06 -2.20 -13.06
CA LEU A 50 2.73 -3.42 -12.33
C LEU A 50 2.20 -4.47 -13.30
N GLU A 51 2.81 -5.65 -13.31
CA GLU A 51 2.34 -6.85 -13.99
C GLU A 51 1.81 -7.85 -12.95
N ILE A 52 0.60 -8.41 -13.18
CA ILE A 52 0.04 -9.45 -12.33
C ILE A 52 0.01 -10.77 -13.11
N LYS A 53 0.50 -11.84 -12.50
CA LYS A 53 0.48 -13.19 -13.11
C LYS A 53 -0.33 -14.16 -12.27
N ASN A 54 -0.99 -15.09 -12.93
CA ASN A 54 -1.84 -16.14 -12.35
C ASN A 54 -3.00 -15.58 -11.50
N GLU A 55 -3.52 -14.41 -11.86
CA GLU A 55 -4.65 -13.76 -11.17
C GLU A 55 -5.99 -14.48 -11.39
N ASN A 56 -6.16 -15.13 -12.55
CA ASN A 56 -7.40 -15.77 -12.95
C ASN A 56 -7.52 -17.19 -12.37
N GLN A 57 -7.65 -17.30 -11.05
CA GLN A 57 -7.89 -18.56 -10.35
C GLN A 57 -9.25 -18.52 -9.64
N ASP A 58 -9.88 -19.69 -9.49
CA ASP A 58 -11.17 -19.78 -8.82
C ASP A 58 -11.09 -19.29 -7.37
N GLY A 59 -11.97 -18.38 -7.03
CA GLY A 59 -12.06 -17.78 -5.69
C GLY A 59 -11.03 -16.67 -5.42
N VAL A 60 -10.27 -16.23 -6.42
CA VAL A 60 -9.38 -15.07 -6.33
C VAL A 60 -10.10 -13.83 -6.84
N VAL A 61 -10.08 -12.76 -6.05
CA VAL A 61 -10.54 -11.43 -6.45
C VAL A 61 -9.39 -10.45 -6.23
N ILE A 62 -9.02 -9.71 -7.27
CA ILE A 62 -8.01 -8.65 -7.20
C ILE A 62 -8.65 -7.34 -7.64
N LYS A 63 -8.49 -6.30 -6.83
CA LYS A 63 -8.95 -4.93 -7.10
C LYS A 63 -7.81 -3.96 -6.90
N ASN A 64 -7.92 -2.77 -7.45
CA ASN A 64 -7.06 -1.66 -7.04
C ASN A 64 -7.32 -1.31 -5.58
N ILE A 65 -6.27 -0.96 -4.87
CA ILE A 65 -6.41 -0.61 -3.44
C ILE A 65 -7.31 0.63 -3.26
N SER A 66 -7.28 1.56 -4.20
CA SER A 66 -8.15 2.75 -4.21
C SER A 66 -9.65 2.44 -4.31
N GLU A 67 -10.00 1.29 -4.89
CA GLU A 67 -11.38 0.81 -5.04
C GLU A 67 -11.86 -0.04 -3.84
N SER A 68 -11.03 -0.22 -2.83
CA SER A 68 -11.25 -1.16 -1.72
C SER A 68 -11.32 -0.48 -0.36
N LEU A 69 -11.74 0.78 -0.31
CA LEU A 69 -11.76 1.58 0.93
C LEU A 69 -12.63 0.99 2.02
N GLU A 70 -13.80 0.42 1.67
CA GLU A 70 -14.70 -0.17 2.64
C GLU A 70 -14.08 -1.39 3.32
N GLU A 71 -13.38 -2.22 2.54
CA GLU A 71 -12.63 -3.37 3.04
C GLU A 71 -11.49 -2.92 3.95
N LEU A 72 -10.76 -1.87 3.53
CA LEU A 72 -9.66 -1.31 4.31
C LEU A 72 -10.12 -0.68 5.63
N GLU A 73 -11.28 -0.04 5.66
CA GLU A 73 -11.83 0.53 6.88
C GLU A 73 -12.16 -0.53 7.93
N LYS A 74 -12.62 -1.70 7.51
CA LYS A 74 -12.86 -2.84 8.40
C LYS A 74 -11.56 -3.37 9.03
N LEU A 75 -10.47 -3.31 8.28
CA LEU A 75 -9.16 -3.79 8.73
C LEU A 75 -8.41 -2.80 9.64
N LYS A 76 -8.75 -1.52 9.60
CA LYS A 76 -8.09 -0.47 10.41
C LYS A 76 -8.23 -0.66 11.91
N ASN A 77 -9.29 -1.29 12.35
CA ASN A 77 -9.61 -1.41 13.77
C ASN A 77 -8.80 -2.48 14.51
N ASP A 78 -8.05 -3.32 13.80
CA ASP A 78 -7.49 -4.53 14.41
C ASP A 78 -5.98 -4.53 14.62
N ASN A 79 -5.20 -3.57 14.07
CA ASN A 79 -3.77 -3.86 14.06
C ASN A 79 -2.81 -2.68 14.19
N ASP A 80 -2.03 -2.77 15.24
CA ASP A 80 -0.73 -2.13 15.37
C ASP A 80 0.29 -2.95 14.56
N TYR A 81 0.40 -2.68 13.26
CA TYR A 81 1.34 -3.37 12.36
C TYR A 81 2.30 -2.38 11.71
N GLY A 82 3.47 -2.88 11.32
CA GLY A 82 4.48 -2.11 10.60
C GLY A 82 5.57 -1.50 11.49
N LEU A 83 6.37 -0.64 10.91
CA LEU A 83 7.54 -0.01 11.52
C LEU A 83 7.20 1.28 12.30
N GLY A 84 6.00 1.36 12.88
CA GLY A 84 5.51 2.51 13.63
C GLY A 84 4.70 3.50 12.79
N ASP A 85 4.06 4.44 13.48
CA ASP A 85 3.06 5.34 12.91
C ASP A 85 3.60 6.23 11.79
N PHE A 86 4.86 6.62 11.86
CA PHE A 86 5.47 7.49 10.85
C PHE A 86 5.41 6.86 9.46
N PHE A 87 5.97 5.65 9.30
CA PHE A 87 5.98 4.96 8.00
C PHE A 87 4.59 4.50 7.56
N LYS A 88 3.76 4.07 8.51
CA LYS A 88 2.38 3.68 8.26
C LYS A 88 1.56 4.84 7.67
N LYS A 89 1.60 6.02 8.29
CA LYS A 89 0.89 7.19 7.81
C LYS A 89 1.50 7.74 6.52
N GLN A 90 2.82 7.69 6.36
CA GLN A 90 3.46 8.03 5.10
C GLN A 90 2.98 7.12 3.97
N ASN A 91 2.95 5.81 4.19
CA ASN A 91 2.44 4.86 3.20
C ASN A 91 0.98 5.17 2.84
N PHE A 92 0.09 5.34 3.81
CA PHE A 92 -1.33 5.63 3.55
C PHE A 92 -1.59 6.95 2.85
N ALA A 93 -0.75 7.97 3.05
CA ALA A 93 -0.90 9.24 2.36
C ALA A 93 -0.38 9.20 0.92
N PHE A 94 0.71 8.45 0.69
CA PHE A 94 1.50 8.55 -0.55
C PHE A 94 1.61 7.25 -1.35
N TYR A 95 0.85 6.17 -1.02
CA TYR A 95 0.89 5.01 -1.90
C TYR A 95 0.50 5.41 -3.33
N ASN A 96 1.25 4.93 -4.30
CA ASN A 96 1.04 5.21 -5.72
C ASN A 96 0.76 3.94 -6.54
N GLU A 97 0.79 2.79 -5.89
CA GLU A 97 0.33 1.52 -6.43
C GLU A 97 -0.09 0.60 -5.28
N GLY A 98 -0.97 -0.33 -5.55
CA GLY A 98 -1.35 -1.35 -4.59
C GLY A 98 -2.58 -2.14 -5.00
N LYS A 99 -2.70 -3.32 -4.42
CA LYS A 99 -3.82 -4.22 -4.68
C LYS A 99 -4.45 -4.72 -3.39
N TYR A 100 -5.75 -4.86 -3.45
CA TYR A 100 -6.52 -5.68 -2.53
C TYR A 100 -6.75 -7.03 -3.19
N LEU A 101 -6.23 -8.08 -2.55
CA LEU A 101 -6.36 -9.45 -3.00
C LEU A 101 -7.18 -10.23 -1.97
N LYS A 102 -8.28 -10.83 -2.42
CA LYS A 102 -9.12 -11.68 -1.57
C LYS A 102 -9.15 -13.10 -2.09
N ILE A 103 -8.95 -14.05 -1.17
CA ILE A 103 -9.11 -15.48 -1.43
C ILE A 103 -10.37 -15.95 -0.70
N GLY A 104 -11.31 -16.46 -1.47
CA GLY A 104 -12.64 -16.87 -0.98
C GLY A 104 -12.59 -18.05 -0.02
N GLU A 105 -13.66 -18.20 0.78
CA GLU A 105 -13.82 -19.29 1.73
C GLU A 105 -13.70 -20.67 1.05
N ARG A 106 -12.94 -21.60 1.68
CA ARG A 106 -12.71 -22.97 1.22
C ARG A 106 -12.08 -23.09 -0.17
N LYS A 107 -11.52 -22.01 -0.70
CA LYS A 107 -10.81 -22.04 -1.98
C LYS A 107 -9.36 -22.50 -1.78
N LYS A 108 -8.80 -23.05 -2.85
CA LYS A 108 -7.41 -23.48 -2.89
C LYS A 108 -6.71 -22.76 -4.03
N ILE A 109 -5.58 -22.16 -3.73
CA ILE A 109 -4.73 -21.51 -4.73
C ILE A 109 -3.72 -22.54 -5.22
N ASP A 110 -3.84 -22.91 -6.49
CA ASP A 110 -2.99 -23.95 -7.10
C ASP A 110 -1.68 -23.40 -7.67
N LYS A 111 -1.65 -22.12 -8.01
CA LYS A 111 -0.47 -21.45 -8.58
C LYS A 111 -0.19 -20.15 -7.84
N PRO A 112 1.08 -19.84 -7.56
CA PRO A 112 1.44 -18.57 -6.93
C PRO A 112 0.95 -17.38 -7.77
N ILE A 113 0.39 -16.38 -7.11
CA ILE A 113 0.04 -15.09 -7.71
C ILE A 113 1.26 -14.18 -7.58
N TYR A 114 1.67 -13.55 -8.67
CA TYR A 114 2.82 -12.65 -8.68
C TYR A 114 2.36 -11.22 -8.92
N LEU A 115 2.81 -10.31 -8.06
CA LEU A 115 2.73 -8.87 -8.26
C LEU A 115 4.14 -8.38 -8.60
N ASN A 116 4.42 -8.15 -9.87
CA ASN A 116 5.74 -7.77 -10.36
C ASN A 116 5.79 -6.26 -10.60
N TYR A 117 6.48 -5.55 -9.73
CA TYR A 117 6.73 -4.12 -9.86
C TYR A 117 8.01 -3.89 -10.65
N HIS A 118 7.90 -3.29 -11.83
CA HIS A 118 9.05 -3.02 -12.70
C HIS A 118 9.51 -1.57 -12.54
N THR A 119 10.63 -1.37 -11.89
CA THR A 119 11.24 -0.04 -11.73
C THR A 119 12.22 0.25 -12.86
N ASN A 120 12.26 1.49 -13.31
CA ASN A 120 13.23 2.01 -14.28
C ASN A 120 13.51 3.50 -13.97
N LYS A 121 14.25 4.19 -14.84
CA LYS A 121 14.58 5.62 -14.62
C LYS A 121 13.36 6.55 -14.55
N GLU A 122 12.27 6.20 -15.25
CA GLU A 122 11.04 6.99 -15.30
C GLU A 122 10.08 6.60 -14.16
N ASN A 123 9.96 5.29 -13.89
CA ASN A 123 9.15 4.70 -12.81
C ASN A 123 10.07 4.24 -11.67
N ASN A 124 10.71 5.17 -10.98
CA ASN A 124 11.67 4.88 -9.91
C ASN A 124 11.15 5.22 -8.51
N PHE A 125 9.90 5.63 -8.38
CA PHE A 125 9.25 5.93 -7.12
C PHE A 125 8.07 4.98 -6.90
N LEU A 126 8.20 4.09 -5.92
CA LEU A 126 7.16 3.15 -5.54
C LEU A 126 6.92 3.24 -4.03
N VAL A 127 5.70 3.52 -3.68
CA VAL A 127 5.15 3.33 -2.32
C VAL A 127 3.97 2.40 -2.50
N ASP A 128 4.18 1.12 -2.28
CA ASP A 128 3.13 0.10 -2.45
C ASP A 128 2.29 -0.06 -1.19
N TYR A 129 1.01 -0.34 -1.40
CA TYR A 129 0.08 -0.70 -0.33
C TYR A 129 -0.76 -1.90 -0.77
N ASN A 130 -0.35 -3.08 -0.35
CA ASN A 130 -1.05 -4.32 -0.68
C ASN A 130 -1.75 -4.89 0.55
N VAL A 131 -2.98 -5.35 0.36
CA VAL A 131 -3.75 -6.05 1.39
C VAL A 131 -4.18 -7.40 0.86
N ILE A 132 -3.91 -8.45 1.64
CA ILE A 132 -4.28 -9.82 1.32
C ILE A 132 -5.24 -10.34 2.39
N GLU A 133 -6.48 -10.58 2.00
CA GLU A 133 -7.50 -11.23 2.82
C GLU A 133 -7.64 -12.69 2.44
N VAL A 134 -7.40 -13.57 3.39
CA VAL A 134 -7.58 -15.02 3.22
C VAL A 134 -8.78 -15.43 4.08
N ALA A 135 -9.86 -15.84 3.43
CA ALA A 135 -11.07 -16.26 4.14
C ALA A 135 -10.91 -17.64 4.80
N ASP A 136 -11.87 -17.99 5.65
CA ASP A 136 -11.85 -19.21 6.44
C ASP A 136 -11.71 -20.47 5.57
N PHE A 137 -10.86 -21.40 6.02
CA PHE A 137 -10.57 -22.68 5.36
C PHE A 137 -9.97 -22.55 3.95
N ALA A 138 -9.57 -21.38 3.52
CA ALA A 138 -8.79 -21.25 2.29
C ALA A 138 -7.39 -21.85 2.46
N LYS A 139 -6.81 -22.31 1.34
CA LYS A 139 -5.45 -22.85 1.25
C LYS A 139 -4.64 -22.01 0.27
N VAL A 140 -3.54 -21.46 0.73
CA VAL A 140 -2.62 -20.61 -0.02
C VAL A 140 -1.20 -21.15 0.07
#